data_d2021801c40dfcb9ad4f9cf909c2043d
#
_entry.id   d2021801c40dfcb9ad4f9cf909c2043d
#
_cell.length_a   1.000
_cell.length_b   1.000
_cell.length_c   1.000
_cell.angle_alpha   90.00
_cell.angle_beta   90.00
_cell.angle_gamma   90.00
#
_symmetry.space_group_name_H-M   'P 1'
#
loop_
_entity.id
_entity.type
_entity.pdbx_description
1 polymer ?
#
loop_
_entity_poly.entity_id
_entity_poly.type
_entity_poly.pdbx_seq_one_letter_code
_entity_poly.pdbx_strand_id
1 'polypeptide(L)'
;MERLIRRTAIGGLAGAVASAPLIAAVGHGISVLLLGVLLGAAFAVLTGPTSRAYLDNMLTAGAYGVPLWAVISVIALPLASGQMPEWSAEQMRSHFPVLVGWVLFGLALGLCTQLLSDAVSRFFGPEPPPQAQRLAPKKHIVILGGGFAGMKAAECLEQELQKDPLVSISLVSETNALLFTPMLAEVAGSSLEPSHISTPLRTTLHRTQFIRGRVTGVNLENKKVWLDAGIAGAENCQSELTYDHLVFALGAVSNYLGLSNVQRLAFDFKSLIDAIRIRNHVIEMFERADREPDVEARKPLLTFIVAGGGFAGVELAGALNDFARGILADYPNLGSEDVRVVLVHSRDRILPELSESLGRYAQKRMEMRGVEFRLHTRLTDAREGVAVLSDGEIPAETLVWTAGTAPNPLTKSLSLKKDQRGALIVDKTLAVPGHTGVWALGDCAAVVDAKTDNPCPPTAQFALREAATLAKNIRAGLAGRPTRGFHFDSLGALCVVGHQTACAELTIPFARDKAMRFSGLLAWFMWRGIYLGKLPGLERKIRVLVDWAVELFFPKDIVQTIDLR
;
A
#
# COMPACT_ATOMS: atom_id res chain seq x y z
N MET A 1 17.53 32.16 8.83
CA MET A 1 18.24 32.95 7.79
C MET A 1 19.19 32.08 6.98
N GLU A 2 20.09 31.32 7.60
CA GLU A 2 21.08 30.44 6.96
C GLU A 2 20.43 29.41 5.97
N ARG A 3 19.34 28.77 6.37
CA ARG A 3 18.59 27.82 5.53
C ARG A 3 18.04 28.46 4.26
N LEU A 4 17.49 29.67 4.35
CA LEU A 4 16.95 30.40 3.19
C LEU A 4 18.08 30.76 2.24
N ILE A 5 19.19 31.29 2.76
CA ILE A 5 20.37 31.66 1.95
C ILE A 5 20.94 30.44 1.21
N ARG A 6 21.08 29.30 1.93
CA ARG A 6 21.58 28.05 1.36
C ARG A 6 20.69 27.57 0.20
N ARG A 7 19.36 27.54 0.39
CA ARG A 7 18.40 27.14 -0.64
C ARG A 7 18.41 28.07 -1.85
N THR A 8 18.42 29.38 -1.61
CA THR A 8 18.47 30.39 -2.67
C THR A 8 19.73 30.22 -3.51
N ALA A 9 20.90 30.01 -2.87
CA ALA A 9 22.17 29.82 -3.57
C ALA A 9 22.18 28.51 -4.39
N ILE A 10 21.77 27.39 -3.80
CA ILE A 10 21.69 26.10 -4.50
C ILE A 10 20.74 26.19 -5.68
N GLY A 11 19.54 26.75 -5.48
CA GLY A 11 18.53 26.88 -6.52
C GLY A 11 18.98 27.82 -7.63
N GLY A 12 19.58 28.94 -7.30
CA GLY A 12 20.13 29.89 -8.28
C GLY A 12 21.20 29.28 -9.17
N LEU A 13 22.16 28.55 -8.57
CA LEU A 13 23.21 27.84 -9.33
C LEU A 13 22.60 26.70 -10.18
N ALA A 14 21.68 25.93 -9.64
CA ALA A 14 20.98 24.89 -10.39
C ALA A 14 20.21 25.46 -11.58
N GLY A 15 19.52 26.59 -11.38
CA GLY A 15 18.79 27.28 -12.44
C GLY A 15 19.70 27.85 -13.54
N ALA A 16 20.87 28.37 -13.18
CA ALA A 16 21.87 28.80 -14.16
C ALA A 16 22.33 27.62 -15.05
N VAL A 17 22.71 26.51 -14.45
CA VAL A 17 23.14 25.29 -15.18
C VAL A 17 21.99 24.71 -16.03
N ALA A 18 20.79 24.66 -15.48
CA ALA A 18 19.62 24.12 -16.16
C ALA A 18 19.13 24.98 -17.33
N SER A 19 19.57 26.23 -17.48
CA SER A 19 19.12 27.14 -18.53
C SER A 19 19.60 26.76 -19.94
N ALA A 20 20.56 25.86 -20.08
CA ALA A 20 21.13 25.48 -21.38
C ALA A 20 20.09 25.01 -22.42
N PRO A 21 19.14 24.09 -22.13
CA PRO A 21 18.08 23.70 -23.06
C PRO A 21 17.17 24.87 -23.46
N LEU A 22 16.89 25.77 -22.53
CA LEU A 22 16.01 26.91 -22.79
C LEU A 22 16.73 27.99 -23.64
N ILE A 23 18.02 28.21 -23.41
CA ILE A 23 18.86 29.08 -24.26
C ILE A 23 18.90 28.56 -25.70
N ALA A 24 19.03 27.23 -25.86
CA ALA A 24 19.01 26.60 -27.18
C ALA A 24 17.66 26.77 -27.90
N ALA A 25 16.55 26.79 -27.16
CA ALA A 25 15.20 26.93 -27.72
C ALA A 25 14.79 28.38 -27.99
N VAL A 26 15.26 29.38 -27.20
CA VAL A 26 14.79 30.78 -27.23
C VAL A 26 15.85 31.74 -27.77
N GLY A 27 17.15 31.42 -27.69
CA GLY A 27 18.24 32.17 -28.29
C GLY A 27 18.75 33.41 -27.52
N HIS A 28 18.10 33.82 -26.42
CA HIS A 28 18.48 35.01 -25.63
C HIS A 28 19.33 34.67 -24.40
N GLY A 29 20.63 34.34 -24.61
CA GLY A 29 21.52 33.74 -23.62
C GLY A 29 21.53 34.37 -22.23
N ILE A 30 21.81 35.68 -22.09
CA ILE A 30 21.95 36.36 -20.79
C ILE A 30 20.61 36.51 -20.08
N SER A 31 19.55 36.90 -20.79
CA SER A 31 18.22 37.10 -20.20
C SER A 31 17.61 35.78 -19.70
N VAL A 32 17.79 34.69 -20.47
CA VAL A 32 17.35 33.36 -20.11
C VAL A 32 18.15 32.81 -18.91
N LEU A 33 19.46 33.08 -18.86
CA LEU A 33 20.30 32.69 -17.73
C LEU A 33 19.82 33.37 -16.42
N LEU A 34 19.59 34.68 -16.44
CA LEU A 34 19.10 35.43 -15.28
C LEU A 34 17.70 34.92 -14.83
N LEU A 35 16.82 34.67 -15.78
CA LEU A 35 15.51 34.08 -15.51
C LEU A 35 15.66 32.69 -14.88
N GLY A 36 16.56 31.87 -15.38
CA GLY A 36 16.84 30.54 -14.82
C GLY A 36 17.36 30.60 -13.38
N VAL A 37 18.24 31.55 -13.07
CA VAL A 37 18.72 31.79 -11.69
C VAL A 37 17.55 32.14 -10.76
N LEU A 38 16.68 33.05 -11.18
CA LEU A 38 15.51 33.46 -10.39
C LEU A 38 14.52 32.32 -10.17
N LEU A 39 14.17 31.59 -11.24
CA LEU A 39 13.26 30.48 -11.17
C LEU A 39 13.83 29.31 -10.35
N GLY A 40 15.13 29.06 -10.49
CA GLY A 40 15.78 28.03 -9.70
C GLY A 40 15.85 28.36 -8.21
N ALA A 41 16.14 29.61 -7.87
CA ALA A 41 16.10 30.09 -6.49
C ALA A 41 14.68 29.97 -5.90
N ALA A 42 13.67 30.41 -6.66
CA ALA A 42 12.26 30.27 -6.25
C ALA A 42 11.86 28.80 -6.07
N PHE A 43 12.21 27.93 -7.01
CA PHE A 43 11.94 26.51 -6.92
C PHE A 43 12.53 25.88 -5.65
N ALA A 44 13.82 26.09 -5.38
CA ALA A 44 14.48 25.51 -4.21
C ALA A 44 13.96 26.05 -2.87
N VAL A 45 13.49 27.30 -2.85
CA VAL A 45 12.88 27.90 -1.64
C VAL A 45 11.48 27.34 -1.41
N LEU A 46 10.66 27.21 -2.47
CA LEU A 46 9.26 26.79 -2.38
C LEU A 46 9.11 25.28 -2.14
N THR A 47 9.87 24.46 -2.87
CA THR A 47 9.78 23.01 -2.77
C THR A 47 10.61 22.45 -1.62
N GLY A 48 11.75 23.05 -1.31
CA GLY A 48 12.72 22.58 -0.33
C GLY A 48 13.28 21.19 -0.68
N PRO A 49 14.20 20.62 0.10
CA PRO A 49 14.62 19.22 -0.04
C PRO A 49 13.57 18.30 0.59
N THR A 50 12.39 18.22 -0.02
CA THR A 50 11.26 17.45 0.51
C THR A 50 11.30 15.98 0.11
N SER A 51 12.03 15.62 -0.95
CA SER A 51 12.23 14.24 -1.39
C SER A 51 13.71 13.96 -1.60
N ARG A 52 14.15 12.77 -1.18
CA ARG A 52 15.49 12.25 -1.45
C ARG A 52 15.58 11.56 -2.82
N ALA A 53 14.48 11.50 -3.55
CA ALA A 53 14.40 10.84 -4.83
C ALA A 53 14.68 11.83 -5.95
N TYR A 54 15.80 11.65 -6.66
CA TYR A 54 16.19 12.46 -7.82
C TYR A 54 15.07 12.57 -8.86
N LEU A 55 14.41 11.43 -9.14
CA LEU A 55 13.34 11.36 -10.12
C LEU A 55 12.12 12.21 -9.73
N ASP A 56 11.74 12.21 -8.45
CA ASP A 56 10.61 13.02 -7.97
C ASP A 56 10.88 14.52 -8.15
N ASN A 57 12.10 14.97 -7.84
CA ASN A 57 12.49 16.37 -8.03
C ASN A 57 12.54 16.74 -9.52
N MET A 58 13.07 15.85 -10.35
CA MET A 58 13.08 16.03 -11.81
C MET A 58 11.66 16.18 -12.37
N LEU A 59 10.78 15.23 -12.06
CA LEU A 59 9.41 15.22 -12.55
C LEU A 59 8.59 16.41 -12.01
N THR A 60 8.79 16.75 -10.73
CA THR A 60 8.12 17.91 -10.12
C THR A 60 8.54 19.20 -10.81
N ALA A 61 9.83 19.43 -10.98
CA ALA A 61 10.32 20.62 -11.64
C ALA A 61 9.97 20.63 -13.15
N GLY A 62 10.02 19.48 -13.82
CA GLY A 62 9.57 19.32 -15.21
C GLY A 62 8.10 19.66 -15.41
N ALA A 63 7.23 19.24 -14.46
CA ALA A 63 5.81 19.57 -14.51
C ALA A 63 5.51 21.08 -14.42
N TYR A 64 6.36 21.84 -13.71
CA TYR A 64 6.26 23.30 -13.69
C TYR A 64 6.67 23.96 -15.02
N GLY A 65 7.39 23.27 -15.90
CA GLY A 65 7.78 23.78 -17.21
C GLY A 65 6.58 24.19 -18.08
N VAL A 66 5.49 23.43 -18.02
CA VAL A 66 4.27 23.72 -18.83
C VAL A 66 3.60 25.03 -18.41
N PRO A 67 3.23 25.25 -17.14
CA PRO A 67 2.65 26.53 -16.73
C PRO A 67 3.64 27.71 -16.87
N LEU A 68 4.93 27.52 -16.66
CA LEU A 68 5.93 28.56 -16.90
C LEU A 68 6.01 28.94 -18.38
N TRP A 69 6.00 27.97 -19.27
CA TRP A 69 5.90 28.21 -20.72
C TRP A 69 4.66 29.03 -21.05
N ALA A 70 3.48 28.64 -20.57
CA ALA A 70 2.22 29.33 -20.86
C ALA A 70 2.25 30.78 -20.34
N VAL A 71 2.69 31.01 -19.10
CA VAL A 71 2.71 32.35 -18.49
C VAL A 71 3.80 33.22 -19.09
N ILE A 72 5.01 32.69 -19.28
CA ILE A 72 6.16 33.52 -19.71
C ILE A 72 6.20 33.63 -21.23
N SER A 73 6.19 32.51 -21.97
CA SER A 73 6.40 32.54 -23.41
C SER A 73 5.16 32.87 -24.23
N VAL A 74 3.98 32.46 -23.77
CA VAL A 74 2.73 32.69 -24.52
C VAL A 74 2.02 33.99 -24.11
N ILE A 75 2.13 34.39 -22.83
CA ILE A 75 1.41 35.57 -22.31
C ILE A 75 2.38 36.75 -22.09
N ALA A 76 3.38 36.62 -21.19
CA ALA A 76 4.16 37.76 -20.72
C ALA A 76 5.10 38.34 -21.78
N LEU A 77 5.79 37.51 -22.56
CA LEU A 77 6.70 37.96 -23.59
C LEU A 77 5.99 38.72 -24.74
N PRO A 78 4.88 38.22 -25.33
CA PRO A 78 4.09 38.96 -26.31
C PRO A 78 3.62 40.31 -25.77
N LEU A 79 3.04 40.32 -24.55
CA LEU A 79 2.57 41.56 -23.92
C LEU A 79 3.72 42.56 -23.72
N ALA A 80 4.88 42.11 -23.29
CA ALA A 80 6.06 42.97 -23.11
C ALA A 80 6.60 43.53 -24.44
N SER A 81 6.37 42.83 -25.56
CA SER A 81 6.71 43.29 -26.92
C SER A 81 5.60 44.08 -27.61
N GLY A 82 4.50 44.37 -26.89
CA GLY A 82 3.36 45.11 -27.43
C GLY A 82 2.40 44.29 -28.31
N GLN A 83 2.51 42.97 -28.30
CA GLN A 83 1.66 42.06 -29.06
C GLN A 83 0.62 41.41 -28.15
N MET A 84 -0.53 41.11 -28.70
CA MET A 84 -1.57 40.37 -27.96
C MET A 84 -1.25 38.85 -27.99
N PRO A 85 -1.44 38.12 -26.86
CA PRO A 85 -1.28 36.68 -26.83
C PRO A 85 -2.23 35.97 -27.79
N GLU A 86 -1.73 35.08 -28.63
CA GLU A 86 -2.54 34.29 -29.56
C GLU A 86 -2.53 32.83 -29.15
N TRP A 87 -3.69 32.18 -29.24
CA TRP A 87 -3.92 30.76 -28.90
C TRP A 87 -4.36 29.93 -30.13
N SER A 88 -4.00 30.39 -31.35
CA SER A 88 -4.28 29.61 -32.54
C SER A 88 -3.47 28.31 -32.61
N ALA A 89 -4.00 27.28 -33.26
CA ALA A 89 -3.31 25.99 -33.39
C ALA A 89 -1.96 26.12 -34.14
N GLU A 90 -1.86 27.05 -35.07
CA GLU A 90 -0.66 27.34 -35.81
C GLU A 90 0.43 27.97 -34.94
N GLN A 91 0.05 28.96 -34.13
CA GLN A 91 0.91 29.61 -33.16
C GLN A 91 1.40 28.61 -32.09
N MET A 92 0.50 27.73 -31.59
CA MET A 92 0.86 26.71 -30.63
C MET A 92 1.87 25.68 -31.19
N ARG A 93 1.76 25.33 -32.48
CA ARG A 93 2.75 24.47 -33.15
C ARG A 93 4.12 25.14 -33.25
N SER A 94 4.18 26.42 -33.57
CA SER A 94 5.45 27.18 -33.66
C SER A 94 6.14 27.32 -32.29
N HIS A 95 5.35 27.35 -31.19
CA HIS A 95 5.84 27.41 -29.83
C HIS A 95 6.20 26.04 -29.22
N PHE A 96 5.98 24.93 -29.92
CA PHE A 96 6.24 23.59 -29.40
C PHE A 96 7.72 23.36 -29.01
N PRO A 97 8.74 23.76 -29.80
CA PRO A 97 10.14 23.63 -29.38
C PRO A 97 10.44 24.39 -28.09
N VAL A 98 9.82 25.57 -27.90
CA VAL A 98 9.96 26.37 -26.67
C VAL A 98 9.33 25.68 -25.48
N LEU A 99 8.16 25.04 -25.64
CA LEU A 99 7.54 24.20 -24.60
C LEU A 99 8.48 23.06 -24.19
N VAL A 100 9.03 22.33 -25.17
CA VAL A 100 10.00 21.27 -24.90
C VAL A 100 11.22 21.82 -24.14
N GLY A 101 11.74 22.99 -24.52
CA GLY A 101 12.80 23.69 -23.82
C GLY A 101 12.47 23.96 -22.35
N TRP A 102 11.26 24.41 -22.05
CA TRP A 102 10.79 24.65 -20.68
C TRP A 102 10.66 23.36 -19.84
N VAL A 103 10.18 22.28 -20.44
CA VAL A 103 10.09 20.98 -19.75
C VAL A 103 11.50 20.43 -19.47
N LEU A 104 12.41 20.48 -20.45
CA LEU A 104 13.80 20.05 -20.27
C LEU A 104 14.55 20.93 -19.26
N PHE A 105 14.32 22.23 -19.26
CA PHE A 105 14.82 23.13 -18.21
C PHE A 105 14.34 22.69 -16.83
N GLY A 106 13.05 22.41 -16.68
CA GLY A 106 12.49 21.93 -15.40
C GLY A 106 13.12 20.60 -14.95
N LEU A 107 13.23 19.61 -15.85
CA LEU A 107 13.88 18.33 -15.55
C LEU A 107 15.33 18.52 -15.09
N ALA A 108 16.11 19.33 -15.83
CA ALA A 108 17.49 19.65 -15.49
C ALA A 108 17.59 20.42 -14.16
N LEU A 109 16.68 21.38 -13.91
CA LEU A 109 16.61 22.15 -12.67
C LEU A 109 16.39 21.21 -11.45
N GLY A 110 15.43 20.30 -11.53
CA GLY A 110 15.15 19.34 -10.46
C GLY A 110 16.36 18.44 -10.16
N LEU A 111 17.03 17.94 -11.20
CA LEU A 111 18.23 17.13 -11.07
C LEU A 111 19.39 17.92 -10.43
N CYS A 112 19.72 19.11 -11.00
CA CYS A 112 20.81 19.94 -10.52
C CYS A 112 20.59 20.42 -9.08
N THR A 113 19.36 20.78 -8.73
CA THR A 113 19.02 21.19 -7.36
C THR A 113 19.29 20.07 -6.36
N GLN A 114 18.94 18.82 -6.71
CA GLN A 114 19.20 17.68 -5.84
C GLN A 114 20.70 17.37 -5.75
N LEU A 115 21.40 17.30 -6.88
CA LEU A 115 22.85 17.04 -6.91
C LEU A 115 23.64 18.06 -6.09
N LEU A 116 23.34 19.35 -6.27
CA LEU A 116 23.98 20.42 -5.51
C LEU A 116 23.63 20.37 -4.02
N SER A 117 22.38 20.06 -3.69
CA SER A 117 21.95 19.89 -2.29
C SER A 117 22.70 18.74 -1.61
N ASP A 118 22.86 17.60 -2.30
CA ASP A 118 23.60 16.46 -1.78
C ASP A 118 25.09 16.74 -1.66
N ALA A 119 25.68 17.42 -2.65
CA ALA A 119 27.08 17.85 -2.60
C ALA A 119 27.31 18.82 -1.42
N VAL A 120 26.50 19.86 -1.31
CA VAL A 120 26.60 20.83 -0.20
C VAL A 120 26.38 20.14 1.15
N SER A 121 25.49 19.15 1.22
CA SER A 121 25.24 18.39 2.45
C SER A 121 26.43 17.51 2.87
N ARG A 122 27.22 17.01 1.89
CA ARG A 122 28.45 16.25 2.18
C ARG A 122 29.58 17.12 2.74
N PHE A 123 29.73 18.36 2.23
CA PHE A 123 30.80 19.25 2.63
C PHE A 123 30.48 20.10 3.86
N PHE A 124 29.23 20.54 4.01
CA PHE A 124 28.80 21.50 5.03
C PHE A 124 27.81 20.90 6.04
N GLY A 125 27.60 19.60 5.98
CA GLY A 125 26.60 18.92 6.80
C GLY A 125 25.17 19.04 6.26
N PRO A 126 24.23 18.23 6.78
CA PRO A 126 22.83 18.26 6.37
C PRO A 126 22.21 19.62 6.71
N GLU A 127 21.19 20.02 5.92
CA GLU A 127 20.44 21.24 6.20
C GLU A 127 19.84 21.14 7.62
N PRO A 128 20.06 22.17 8.48
CA PRO A 128 19.50 22.14 9.82
C PRO A 128 17.98 21.98 9.73
N PRO A 129 17.38 21.12 10.55
CA PRO A 129 15.93 20.93 10.56
C PRO A 129 15.26 22.29 10.76
N PRO A 130 14.04 22.51 10.24
CA PRO A 130 13.30 23.71 10.52
C PRO A 130 13.33 23.91 12.04
N GLN A 131 13.81 25.05 12.51
CA GLN A 131 13.58 25.49 13.88
C GLN A 131 12.07 25.76 14.01
N ALA A 132 11.26 24.69 14.02
CA ALA A 132 10.04 24.76 14.74
C ALA A 132 10.46 25.11 16.16
N GLN A 133 10.14 26.32 16.64
CA GLN A 133 10.01 26.52 18.06
C GLN A 133 9.18 25.33 18.53
N ARG A 134 9.82 24.40 19.25
CA ARG A 134 9.15 23.28 19.91
C ARG A 134 8.34 23.90 21.05
N LEU A 135 7.24 24.56 20.69
CA LEU A 135 6.15 24.77 21.63
C LEU A 135 5.79 23.36 22.07
N ALA A 136 5.90 23.11 23.38
CA ALA A 136 5.49 21.83 23.92
C ALA A 136 4.07 21.54 23.41
N PRO A 137 3.82 20.40 22.74
CA PRO A 137 2.51 20.12 22.19
C PRO A 137 1.49 20.11 23.32
N LYS A 138 0.40 20.86 23.13
CA LYS A 138 -0.70 20.93 24.12
C LYS A 138 -1.62 19.72 23.99
N LYS A 139 -1.63 19.07 22.82
CA LYS A 139 -2.46 17.91 22.52
C LYS A 139 -1.66 16.85 21.79
N HIS A 140 -1.83 15.59 22.20
CA HIS A 140 -1.14 14.46 21.63
C HIS A 140 -2.13 13.42 21.08
N ILE A 141 -2.04 13.13 19.79
CA ILE A 141 -2.81 12.09 19.11
C ILE A 141 -1.90 10.88 18.92
N VAL A 142 -2.32 9.73 19.44
CA VAL A 142 -1.59 8.47 19.30
C VAL A 142 -2.42 7.50 18.44
N ILE A 143 -1.82 6.99 17.37
CA ILE A 143 -2.42 6.02 16.45
C ILE A 143 -1.71 4.69 16.65
N LEU A 144 -2.47 3.62 16.90
CA LEU A 144 -1.97 2.27 17.12
C LEU A 144 -2.22 1.41 15.88
N GLY A 145 -1.16 1.05 15.17
CA GLY A 145 -1.17 0.25 13.96
C GLY A 145 -0.78 1.03 12.70
N GLY A 146 0.24 0.53 11.96
CA GLY A 146 0.80 1.13 10.73
C GLY A 146 0.24 0.55 9.42
N GLY A 147 -0.91 -0.14 9.47
CA GLY A 147 -1.61 -0.64 8.29
C GLY A 147 -2.36 0.44 7.52
N PHE A 148 -3.23 0.04 6.58
CA PHE A 148 -4.00 0.97 5.72
C PHE A 148 -4.77 2.02 6.53
N ALA A 149 -5.47 1.60 7.58
CA ALA A 149 -6.26 2.48 8.44
C ALA A 149 -5.38 3.53 9.14
N GLY A 150 -4.33 3.08 9.85
CA GLY A 150 -3.52 3.95 10.69
C GLY A 150 -2.60 4.87 9.89
N MET A 151 -1.94 4.36 8.84
CA MET A 151 -1.14 5.22 7.96
C MET A 151 -2.01 6.31 7.32
N LYS A 152 -3.20 5.93 6.79
CA LYS A 152 -4.10 6.92 6.17
C LYS A 152 -4.67 7.90 7.19
N ALA A 153 -4.96 7.46 8.42
CA ALA A 153 -5.36 8.36 9.50
C ALA A 153 -4.27 9.39 9.82
N ALA A 154 -3.00 8.95 9.90
CA ALA A 154 -1.87 9.84 10.10
C ALA A 154 -1.73 10.87 8.96
N GLU A 155 -1.76 10.43 7.69
CA GLU A 155 -1.72 11.33 6.52
C GLU A 155 -2.85 12.38 6.54
N CYS A 156 -4.09 11.93 6.80
CA CYS A 156 -5.24 12.83 6.84
C CYS A 156 -5.15 13.80 8.02
N LEU A 157 -4.67 13.36 9.19
CA LEU A 157 -4.45 14.23 10.35
C LEU A 157 -3.33 15.25 10.09
N GLU A 158 -2.24 14.88 9.42
CA GLU A 158 -1.21 15.83 8.99
C GLU A 158 -1.78 16.96 8.11
N GLN A 159 -2.68 16.59 7.17
CA GLN A 159 -3.33 17.54 6.28
C GLN A 159 -4.33 18.44 7.05
N GLU A 160 -5.22 17.83 7.84
CA GLU A 160 -6.27 18.54 8.58
C GLU A 160 -5.71 19.48 9.66
N LEU A 161 -4.57 19.12 10.28
CA LEU A 161 -3.93 19.85 11.37
C LEU A 161 -2.66 20.59 10.93
N GLN A 162 -2.46 20.79 9.63
CA GLN A 162 -1.26 21.41 9.06
C GLN A 162 -0.93 22.79 9.68
N LYS A 163 -1.95 23.56 10.03
CA LYS A 163 -1.83 24.91 10.60
C LYS A 163 -1.80 24.93 12.14
N ASP A 164 -1.90 23.78 12.80
CA ASP A 164 -1.89 23.69 14.26
C ASP A 164 -0.57 23.07 14.77
N PRO A 165 0.40 23.92 15.18
CA PRO A 165 1.69 23.45 15.69
C PRO A 165 1.61 22.87 17.10
N LEU A 166 0.50 23.07 17.81
CA LEU A 166 0.32 22.62 19.19
C LEU A 166 -0.20 21.18 19.29
N VAL A 167 -0.52 20.54 18.15
CA VAL A 167 -0.92 19.15 18.11
C VAL A 167 0.22 18.29 17.56
N SER A 168 0.63 17.29 18.32
CA SER A 168 1.56 16.25 17.90
C SER A 168 0.81 14.97 17.53
N ILE A 169 1.36 14.24 16.56
CA ILE A 169 0.81 12.97 16.08
C ILE A 169 1.91 11.93 16.21
N SER A 170 1.59 10.79 16.83
CA SER A 170 2.47 9.61 16.88
C SER A 170 1.77 8.41 16.25
N LEU A 171 2.49 7.67 15.40
CA LEU A 171 2.06 6.40 14.84
C LEU A 171 2.93 5.28 15.38
N VAL A 172 2.32 4.32 16.06
CA VAL A 172 2.98 3.14 16.62
C VAL A 172 2.73 1.94 15.73
N SER A 173 3.78 1.22 15.34
CA SER A 173 3.67 -0.03 14.58
C SER A 173 4.84 -0.96 14.83
N GLU A 174 4.61 -2.27 14.80
CA GLU A 174 5.65 -3.30 14.89
C GLU A 174 6.55 -3.29 13.65
N THR A 175 5.98 -3.02 12.48
CA THR A 175 6.69 -2.91 11.20
C THR A 175 6.93 -1.44 10.83
N ASN A 176 8.04 -1.17 10.16
CA ASN A 176 8.39 0.18 9.72
C ASN A 176 7.84 0.54 8.33
N ALA A 177 7.01 -0.33 7.77
CA ALA A 177 6.44 -0.15 6.44
C ALA A 177 4.96 -0.53 6.40
N LEU A 178 4.20 0.15 5.56
CA LEU A 178 2.89 -0.30 5.10
C LEU A 178 3.08 -1.41 4.07
N LEU A 179 2.51 -2.58 4.32
CA LEU A 179 2.41 -3.65 3.35
C LEU A 179 1.17 -3.44 2.46
N PHE A 180 1.38 -3.41 1.15
CA PHE A 180 0.28 -3.31 0.19
C PHE A 180 -0.29 -4.71 -0.12
N THR A 181 -1.08 -5.23 0.81
CA THR A 181 -1.62 -6.60 0.82
C THR A 181 -2.38 -7.03 -0.45
N PRO A 182 -3.01 -6.14 -1.26
CA PRO A 182 -3.61 -6.57 -2.53
C PRO A 182 -2.66 -7.20 -3.55
N MET A 183 -1.35 -6.98 -3.40
CA MET A 183 -0.32 -7.58 -4.28
C MET A 183 0.42 -8.73 -3.61
N LEU A 184 -0.03 -9.19 -2.45
CA LEU A 184 0.68 -10.22 -1.67
C LEU A 184 0.72 -11.57 -2.40
N ALA A 185 -0.33 -11.93 -3.13
CA ALA A 185 -0.39 -13.16 -3.93
C ALA A 185 0.67 -13.18 -5.05
N GLU A 186 0.96 -12.03 -5.66
CA GLU A 186 1.99 -11.92 -6.69
C GLU A 186 3.41 -12.15 -6.11
N VAL A 187 3.65 -11.80 -4.84
CA VAL A 187 4.90 -12.14 -4.13
C VAL A 187 4.98 -13.65 -3.88
N ALA A 188 3.92 -14.27 -3.36
CA ALA A 188 3.89 -15.72 -3.13
C ALA A 188 4.03 -16.53 -4.43
N GLY A 189 3.55 -15.98 -5.56
CA GLY A 189 3.67 -16.54 -6.92
C GLY A 189 4.92 -16.11 -7.69
N SER A 190 5.93 -15.52 -7.02
CA SER A 190 7.20 -15.09 -7.65
C SER A 190 7.05 -14.13 -8.84
N SER A 191 6.01 -13.27 -8.83
CA SER A 191 5.78 -12.24 -9.86
C SER A 191 6.29 -10.86 -9.42
N LEU A 192 6.39 -10.61 -8.11
CA LEU A 192 6.85 -9.34 -7.54
C LEU A 192 7.93 -9.56 -6.49
N GLU A 193 8.91 -8.68 -6.50
CA GLU A 193 9.91 -8.61 -5.44
C GLU A 193 9.25 -8.17 -4.11
N PRO A 194 9.45 -8.91 -3.00
CA PRO A 194 8.79 -8.65 -1.73
C PRO A 194 8.88 -7.21 -1.24
N SER A 195 10.04 -6.58 -1.39
CA SER A 195 10.28 -5.21 -0.92
C SER A 195 9.49 -4.15 -1.71
N HIS A 196 9.06 -4.45 -2.95
CA HIS A 196 8.43 -3.48 -3.84
C HIS A 196 6.99 -3.15 -3.47
N ILE A 197 6.31 -4.04 -2.74
CA ILE A 197 4.95 -3.81 -2.23
C ILE A 197 4.93 -3.26 -0.80
N SER A 198 6.09 -2.87 -0.25
CA SER A 198 6.23 -2.34 1.11
C SER A 198 6.68 -0.88 1.07
N THR A 199 5.88 0.03 1.63
CA THR A 199 6.15 1.47 1.64
C THR A 199 6.62 1.93 3.01
N PRO A 200 7.83 2.50 3.16
CA PRO A 200 8.35 2.92 4.45
C PRO A 200 7.50 4.04 5.07
N LEU A 201 7.06 3.86 6.32
CA LEU A 201 6.22 4.83 7.03
C LEU A 201 6.95 6.16 7.29
N ARG A 202 8.25 6.11 7.63
CA ARG A 202 9.04 7.32 7.93
C ARG A 202 9.24 8.26 6.75
N THR A 203 9.21 7.76 5.52
CA THR A 203 9.39 8.58 4.32
C THR A 203 8.08 9.12 3.77
N THR A 204 6.97 8.52 4.16
CA THR A 204 5.62 8.91 3.72
C THR A 204 4.99 9.93 4.65
N LEU A 205 5.26 9.82 5.97
CA LEU A 205 4.72 10.71 6.99
C LEU A 205 5.73 11.81 7.32
N HIS A 206 5.29 13.07 7.28
CA HIS A 206 6.17 14.24 7.39
C HIS A 206 6.11 14.93 8.76
N ARG A 207 4.95 14.92 9.42
CA ARG A 207 4.73 15.53 10.74
C ARG A 207 4.51 14.51 11.84
N THR A 208 4.15 13.29 11.47
CA THR A 208 3.87 12.20 12.40
C THR A 208 5.17 11.58 12.90
N GLN A 209 5.33 11.53 14.21
CA GLN A 209 6.41 10.77 14.83
C GLN A 209 6.11 9.27 14.69
N PHE A 210 6.88 8.59 13.86
CA PHE A 210 6.79 7.14 13.77
C PHE A 210 7.58 6.48 14.91
N ILE A 211 6.93 5.59 15.66
CA ILE A 211 7.50 4.81 16.76
C ILE A 211 7.38 3.33 16.40
N ARG A 212 8.53 2.66 16.21
CA ARG A 212 8.53 1.21 16.03
C ARG A 212 8.42 0.54 17.39
N GLY A 213 7.40 -0.29 17.57
CA GLY A 213 7.18 -1.05 18.81
C GLY A 213 5.87 -1.81 18.78
N ARG A 214 5.79 -2.81 19.64
CA ARG A 214 4.57 -3.59 19.87
C ARG A 214 3.80 -2.96 21.01
N VAL A 215 2.50 -2.73 20.80
CA VAL A 215 1.61 -2.30 21.89
C VAL A 215 1.34 -3.48 22.80
N THR A 216 1.73 -3.37 24.07
CA THR A 216 1.56 -4.42 25.08
C THR A 216 0.33 -4.17 25.97
N GLY A 217 -0.12 -2.91 26.09
CA GLY A 217 -1.30 -2.57 26.85
C GLY A 217 -1.75 -1.13 26.69
N VAL A 218 -2.99 -0.87 27.09
CA VAL A 218 -3.59 0.47 27.08
C VAL A 218 -4.38 0.66 28.38
N ASN A 219 -4.13 1.77 29.07
CA ASN A 219 -4.94 2.24 30.20
C ASN A 219 -5.75 3.46 29.76
N LEU A 220 -7.07 3.27 29.63
CA LEU A 220 -7.98 4.31 29.13
C LEU A 220 -8.27 5.39 30.17
N GLU A 221 -8.25 5.06 31.48
CA GLU A 221 -8.50 5.99 32.57
C GLU A 221 -7.35 6.99 32.70
N ASN A 222 -6.11 6.47 32.72
CA ASN A 222 -4.90 7.27 32.86
C ASN A 222 -4.35 7.78 31.52
N LYS A 223 -5.02 7.47 30.39
CA LYS A 223 -4.62 7.83 29.02
C LYS A 223 -3.18 7.45 28.69
N LYS A 224 -2.80 6.21 28.95
CA LYS A 224 -1.46 5.66 28.75
C LYS A 224 -1.46 4.46 27.82
N VAL A 225 -0.44 4.37 26.99
CA VAL A 225 -0.15 3.23 26.13
C VAL A 225 1.24 2.70 26.48
N TRP A 226 1.36 1.39 26.68
CA TRP A 226 2.63 0.74 26.91
C TRP A 226 3.12 0.05 25.64
N LEU A 227 4.40 0.22 25.37
CA LEU A 227 5.07 -0.29 24.19
C LEU A 227 6.26 -1.15 24.59
N ASP A 228 6.44 -2.25 23.89
CA ASP A 228 7.69 -2.98 23.85
C ASP A 228 8.47 -2.53 22.60
N ALA A 229 9.64 -1.94 22.80
CA ALA A 229 10.45 -1.40 21.72
C ALA A 229 11.18 -2.49 20.90
N GLY A 230 11.17 -3.75 21.37
CA GLY A 230 11.78 -4.90 20.68
C GLY A 230 13.28 -4.74 20.39
N ILE A 231 14.02 -3.99 21.22
CA ILE A 231 15.47 -3.84 21.07
C ILE A 231 16.12 -5.09 21.63
N ALA A 232 16.74 -5.88 20.78
CA ALA A 232 17.49 -7.06 21.16
C ALA A 232 18.57 -6.70 22.21
N GLY A 233 18.53 -7.34 23.39
CA GLY A 233 19.50 -7.12 24.47
C GLY A 233 19.08 -6.10 25.55
N ALA A 234 17.93 -5.41 25.40
CA ALA A 234 17.35 -4.59 26.45
C ALA A 234 16.11 -5.29 27.03
N GLU A 235 16.34 -6.19 27.98
CA GLU A 235 15.24 -6.75 28.76
C GLU A 235 14.50 -5.62 29.47
N ASN A 236 13.18 -5.49 29.23
CA ASN A 236 12.26 -4.52 29.84
C ASN A 236 12.37 -3.05 29.39
N CYS A 237 12.72 -2.72 28.16
CA CYS A 237 12.53 -1.36 27.65
C CYS A 237 11.05 -1.09 27.30
N GLN A 238 10.18 -1.08 28.35
CA GLN A 238 8.80 -0.60 28.20
C GLN A 238 8.83 0.92 28.12
N SER A 239 8.42 1.47 26.98
CA SER A 239 8.18 2.90 26.83
C SER A 239 6.69 3.20 27.01
N GLU A 240 6.41 4.33 27.66
CA GLU A 240 5.07 4.80 27.92
C GLU A 240 4.77 6.02 27.05
N LEU A 241 3.60 6.03 26.42
CA LEU A 241 3.06 7.20 25.71
C LEU A 241 1.77 7.66 26.39
N THR A 242 1.67 8.97 26.62
CA THR A 242 0.43 9.60 27.03
C THR A 242 -0.29 10.19 25.82
N TYR A 243 -1.62 10.29 25.87
CA TYR A 243 -2.43 10.81 24.77
C TYR A 243 -3.60 11.67 25.23
N ASP A 244 -4.03 12.59 24.38
CA ASP A 244 -5.34 13.26 24.46
C ASP A 244 -6.35 12.54 23.57
N HIS A 245 -5.92 12.11 22.37
CA HIS A 245 -6.70 11.27 21.48
C HIS A 245 -5.96 9.96 21.17
N LEU A 246 -6.66 8.85 21.25
CA LEU A 246 -6.18 7.51 20.93
C LEU A 246 -6.97 6.93 19.76
N VAL A 247 -6.28 6.41 18.76
CA VAL A 247 -6.87 5.79 17.58
C VAL A 247 -6.43 4.34 17.50
N PHE A 248 -7.37 3.40 17.63
CA PHE A 248 -7.15 1.99 17.37
C PHE A 248 -7.29 1.71 15.88
N ALA A 249 -6.19 1.37 15.22
CA ALA A 249 -6.09 0.98 13.81
C ALA A 249 -5.32 -0.35 13.67
N LEU A 250 -5.58 -1.27 14.59
CA LEU A 250 -4.80 -2.49 14.85
C LEU A 250 -4.95 -3.56 13.77
N GLY A 251 -5.95 -3.43 12.89
CA GLY A 251 -6.23 -4.42 11.84
C GLY A 251 -6.73 -5.76 12.39
N ALA A 252 -6.52 -6.82 11.62
CA ALA A 252 -6.97 -8.18 11.89
C ALA A 252 -5.83 -9.18 11.73
N VAL A 253 -5.96 -10.32 12.40
CA VAL A 253 -5.10 -11.51 12.29
C VAL A 253 -5.89 -12.67 11.70
N SER A 254 -5.22 -13.75 11.33
CA SER A 254 -5.88 -14.99 10.92
C SER A 254 -6.67 -15.61 12.06
N ASN A 255 -7.84 -16.14 11.74
CA ASN A 255 -8.71 -16.84 12.66
C ASN A 255 -8.86 -18.29 12.21
N TYR A 256 -8.27 -19.20 12.96
CA TYR A 256 -8.28 -20.64 12.65
C TYR A 256 -9.53 -21.37 13.15
N LEU A 257 -10.55 -20.64 13.60
CA LEU A 257 -11.87 -21.19 14.03
C LEU A 257 -11.77 -22.30 15.10
N GLY A 258 -10.73 -22.26 15.94
CA GLY A 258 -10.47 -23.27 16.98
C GLY A 258 -9.69 -24.51 16.50
N LEU A 259 -9.27 -24.56 15.24
CA LEU A 259 -8.50 -25.66 14.67
C LEU A 259 -7.01 -25.53 15.02
N SER A 260 -6.63 -26.03 16.20
CA SER A 260 -5.27 -25.87 16.74
C SER A 260 -4.18 -26.53 15.88
N ASN A 261 -4.46 -27.71 15.30
CA ASN A 261 -3.51 -28.36 14.41
C ASN A 261 -3.33 -27.59 13.10
N VAL A 262 -4.41 -27.05 12.54
CA VAL A 262 -4.32 -26.18 11.36
C VAL A 262 -3.51 -24.92 11.68
N GLN A 263 -3.72 -24.31 12.85
CA GLN A 263 -2.91 -23.15 13.28
C GLN A 263 -1.42 -23.47 13.39
N ARG A 264 -1.07 -24.70 13.77
CA ARG A 264 0.33 -25.14 13.93
C ARG A 264 0.99 -25.54 12.61
N LEU A 265 0.24 -26.12 11.67
CA LEU A 265 0.77 -26.76 10.47
C LEU A 265 0.54 -25.99 9.18
N ALA A 266 -0.50 -25.15 9.11
CA ALA A 266 -0.77 -24.38 7.91
C ALA A 266 0.09 -23.09 7.86
N PHE A 267 0.44 -22.69 6.65
CA PHE A 267 0.96 -21.37 6.40
C PHE A 267 -0.13 -20.32 6.58
N ASP A 268 0.22 -19.22 7.21
CA ASP A 268 -0.59 -18.00 7.21
C ASP A 268 -0.43 -17.22 5.90
N PHE A 269 -1.37 -16.33 5.58
CA PHE A 269 -1.26 -15.49 4.39
C PHE A 269 -1.78 -14.07 4.69
N LYS A 270 -1.03 -13.35 5.53
CA LYS A 270 -1.37 -11.99 6.01
C LYS A 270 -0.20 -11.01 5.94
N SER A 271 1.01 -11.48 6.11
CA SER A 271 2.22 -10.67 6.16
C SER A 271 3.14 -10.93 4.97
N LEU A 272 4.10 -10.04 4.75
CA LEU A 272 5.10 -10.21 3.71
C LEU A 272 5.94 -11.48 3.94
N ILE A 273 6.26 -11.76 5.19
CA ILE A 273 7.06 -12.95 5.54
C ILE A 273 6.28 -14.23 5.24
N ASP A 274 4.96 -14.23 5.38
CA ASP A 274 4.14 -15.40 5.04
C ASP A 274 4.21 -15.68 3.53
N ALA A 275 4.09 -14.65 2.69
CA ALA A 275 4.21 -14.79 1.24
C ALA A 275 5.60 -15.31 0.82
N ILE A 276 6.67 -14.79 1.44
CA ILE A 276 8.04 -15.26 1.21
C ILE A 276 8.20 -16.72 1.63
N ARG A 277 7.67 -17.09 2.80
CA ARG A 277 7.73 -18.48 3.29
C ARG A 277 6.97 -19.44 2.38
N ILE A 278 5.80 -19.07 1.93
CA ILE A 278 5.03 -19.87 0.96
C ILE A 278 5.83 -20.05 -0.32
N ARG A 279 6.37 -18.97 -0.90
CA ARG A 279 7.19 -19.02 -2.11
C ARG A 279 8.40 -19.95 -1.94
N ASN A 280 9.17 -19.75 -0.88
CA ASN A 280 10.36 -20.56 -0.59
C ASN A 280 9.99 -22.03 -0.36
N HIS A 281 8.87 -22.29 0.33
CA HIS A 281 8.39 -23.64 0.58
C HIS A 281 7.97 -24.34 -0.73
N VAL A 282 7.28 -23.65 -1.64
CA VAL A 282 6.94 -24.20 -2.96
C VAL A 282 8.22 -24.63 -3.69
N ILE A 283 9.25 -23.77 -3.74
CA ILE A 283 10.52 -24.09 -4.38
C ILE A 283 11.16 -25.33 -3.71
N GLU A 284 11.20 -25.38 -2.39
CA GLU A 284 11.73 -26.54 -1.64
C GLU A 284 10.96 -27.83 -1.95
N MET A 285 9.66 -27.76 -2.13
CA MET A 285 8.85 -28.93 -2.49
C MET A 285 9.21 -29.42 -3.90
N PHE A 286 9.47 -28.52 -4.85
CA PHE A 286 9.95 -28.90 -6.19
C PHE A 286 11.35 -29.52 -6.15
N GLU A 287 12.29 -28.95 -5.39
CA GLU A 287 13.64 -29.50 -5.19
C GLU A 287 13.61 -30.92 -4.59
N ARG A 288 12.69 -31.18 -3.67
CA ARG A 288 12.49 -32.49 -3.06
C ARG A 288 11.85 -33.46 -4.04
N ALA A 289 10.80 -33.02 -4.74
CA ALA A 289 10.06 -33.85 -5.68
C ALA A 289 10.90 -34.27 -6.89
N ASP A 290 11.77 -33.39 -7.41
CA ASP A 290 12.63 -33.70 -8.55
C ASP A 290 13.67 -34.79 -8.21
N ARG A 291 14.06 -34.92 -6.94
CA ARG A 291 14.97 -35.96 -6.44
C ARG A 291 14.27 -37.24 -5.98
N GLU A 292 12.96 -37.21 -5.79
CA GLU A 292 12.18 -38.36 -5.31
C GLU A 292 11.90 -39.34 -6.47
N PRO A 293 12.39 -40.57 -6.44
CA PRO A 293 12.16 -41.54 -7.51
C PRO A 293 10.76 -42.14 -7.50
N ASP A 294 10.10 -42.20 -6.32
CA ASP A 294 8.75 -42.76 -6.20
C ASP A 294 7.69 -41.72 -6.57
N VAL A 295 6.96 -41.97 -7.66
CA VAL A 295 5.90 -41.10 -8.16
C VAL A 295 4.78 -40.89 -7.12
N GLU A 296 4.46 -41.91 -6.31
CA GLU A 296 3.43 -41.78 -5.28
C GLU A 296 3.92 -40.89 -4.13
N ALA A 297 5.21 -40.97 -3.77
CA ALA A 297 5.83 -40.11 -2.75
C ALA A 297 5.97 -38.63 -3.21
N ARG A 298 6.02 -38.38 -4.52
CA ARG A 298 6.02 -36.99 -5.08
C ARG A 298 4.70 -36.28 -4.89
N LYS A 299 3.55 -37.00 -4.94
CA LYS A 299 2.22 -36.39 -4.95
C LYS A 299 1.96 -35.46 -3.78
N PRO A 300 2.26 -35.80 -2.51
CA PRO A 300 2.09 -34.88 -1.39
C PRO A 300 2.97 -33.63 -1.49
N LEU A 301 4.19 -33.75 -2.04
CA LEU A 301 5.12 -32.64 -2.21
C LEU A 301 4.58 -31.59 -3.19
N LEU A 302 3.98 -32.04 -4.31
CA LEU A 302 3.47 -31.18 -5.37
C LEU A 302 1.96 -30.90 -5.26
N THR A 303 1.35 -31.22 -4.12
CA THR A 303 -0.03 -30.87 -3.79
C THR A 303 -0.08 -29.64 -2.90
N PHE A 304 -0.65 -28.56 -3.41
CA PHE A 304 -0.76 -27.26 -2.74
C PHE A 304 -2.22 -26.97 -2.40
N ILE A 305 -2.57 -26.95 -1.11
CA ILE A 305 -3.94 -26.73 -0.66
C ILE A 305 -4.10 -25.30 -0.16
N VAL A 306 -5.11 -24.60 -0.67
CA VAL A 306 -5.53 -23.29 -0.19
C VAL A 306 -6.93 -23.40 0.43
N ALA A 307 -7.04 -23.19 1.74
CA ALA A 307 -8.30 -23.21 2.46
C ALA A 307 -8.90 -21.80 2.56
N GLY A 308 -9.99 -21.56 1.80
CA GLY A 308 -10.72 -20.30 1.76
C GLY A 308 -10.95 -19.79 0.32
N GLY A 309 -12.21 -19.62 -0.09
CA GLY A 309 -12.61 -19.21 -1.43
C GLY A 309 -13.00 -17.72 -1.55
N GLY A 310 -12.56 -16.86 -0.61
CA GLY A 310 -12.62 -15.40 -0.74
C GLY A 310 -11.50 -14.84 -1.61
N PHE A 311 -11.38 -13.51 -1.72
CA PHE A 311 -10.37 -12.83 -2.55
C PHE A 311 -8.96 -13.36 -2.32
N ALA A 312 -8.48 -13.37 -1.08
CA ALA A 312 -7.10 -13.75 -0.76
C ALA A 312 -6.78 -15.20 -1.18
N GLY A 313 -7.71 -16.13 -0.93
CA GLY A 313 -7.50 -17.54 -1.29
C GLY A 313 -7.55 -17.79 -2.80
N VAL A 314 -8.46 -17.13 -3.51
CA VAL A 314 -8.58 -17.26 -4.96
C VAL A 314 -7.36 -16.66 -5.67
N GLU A 315 -6.93 -15.47 -5.26
CA GLU A 315 -5.73 -14.83 -5.81
C GLU A 315 -4.47 -15.65 -5.53
N LEU A 316 -4.34 -16.18 -4.31
CA LEU A 316 -3.23 -17.05 -3.96
C LEU A 316 -3.24 -18.37 -4.76
N ALA A 317 -4.38 -19.05 -4.85
CA ALA A 317 -4.48 -20.31 -5.60
C ALA A 317 -4.15 -20.11 -7.08
N GLY A 318 -4.60 -18.98 -7.68
CA GLY A 318 -4.22 -18.59 -9.03
C GLY A 318 -2.73 -18.35 -9.19
N ALA A 319 -2.14 -17.59 -8.27
CA ALA A 319 -0.71 -17.27 -8.27
C ALA A 319 0.17 -18.50 -8.05
N LEU A 320 -0.20 -19.38 -7.11
CA LEU A 320 0.52 -20.64 -6.87
C LEU A 320 0.45 -21.59 -8.07
N ASN A 321 -0.73 -21.70 -8.71
CA ASN A 321 -0.87 -22.52 -9.89
C ASN A 321 0.00 -22.01 -11.05
N ASP A 322 0.05 -20.70 -11.26
CA ASP A 322 0.90 -20.09 -12.28
C ASP A 322 2.38 -20.24 -11.96
N PHE A 323 2.76 -20.12 -10.69
CA PHE A 323 4.12 -20.30 -10.23
C PHE A 323 4.57 -21.74 -10.38
N ALA A 324 3.84 -22.69 -9.80
CA ALA A 324 4.18 -24.10 -9.82
C ALA A 324 4.29 -24.66 -11.26
N ARG A 325 3.38 -24.27 -12.16
CA ARG A 325 3.45 -24.69 -13.56
C ARG A 325 4.50 -23.93 -14.37
N GLY A 326 4.78 -22.67 -14.00
CA GLY A 326 5.76 -21.83 -14.67
C GLY A 326 7.21 -22.27 -14.49
N ILE A 327 7.51 -22.94 -13.33
CA ILE A 327 8.88 -23.41 -13.01
C ILE A 327 9.14 -24.86 -13.43
N LEU A 328 8.16 -25.60 -13.94
CA LEU A 328 8.33 -27.01 -14.34
C LEU A 328 9.45 -27.21 -15.37
N ALA A 329 9.70 -26.24 -16.24
CA ALA A 329 10.76 -26.32 -17.24
C ALA A 329 12.17 -26.44 -16.62
N ASP A 330 12.34 -26.00 -15.37
CA ASP A 330 13.60 -26.06 -14.64
C ASP A 330 13.78 -27.38 -13.87
N TYR A 331 12.74 -28.25 -13.84
CA TYR A 331 12.74 -29.53 -13.11
C TYR A 331 12.44 -30.69 -14.07
N PRO A 332 13.47 -31.28 -14.70
CA PRO A 332 13.31 -32.22 -15.82
C PRO A 332 12.66 -33.57 -15.46
N ASN A 333 12.61 -33.93 -14.16
CA ASN A 333 11.99 -35.17 -13.70
C ASN A 333 10.50 -35.00 -13.37
N LEU A 334 9.94 -33.78 -13.52
CA LEU A 334 8.57 -33.46 -13.14
C LEU A 334 7.74 -33.06 -14.35
N GLY A 335 6.46 -33.48 -14.35
CA GLY A 335 5.49 -33.16 -15.37
C GLY A 335 4.33 -32.28 -14.87
N SER A 336 3.55 -31.75 -15.79
CA SER A 336 2.39 -30.91 -15.44
C SER A 336 1.30 -31.68 -14.70
N GLU A 337 1.26 -33.00 -14.85
CA GLU A 337 0.36 -33.94 -14.17
C GLU A 337 0.70 -34.16 -12.71
N ASP A 338 1.98 -33.92 -12.32
CA ASP A 338 2.43 -34.06 -10.93
C ASP A 338 1.94 -32.89 -10.07
N VAL A 339 1.73 -31.72 -10.67
CA VAL A 339 1.34 -30.49 -9.93
C VAL A 339 -0.16 -30.44 -9.72
N ARG A 340 -0.53 -30.33 -8.45
CA ARG A 340 -1.94 -30.27 -8.01
C ARG A 340 -2.17 -29.06 -7.10
N VAL A 341 -3.04 -28.13 -7.52
CA VAL A 341 -3.47 -26.99 -6.68
C VAL A 341 -4.93 -27.16 -6.35
N VAL A 342 -5.27 -27.23 -5.06
CA VAL A 342 -6.62 -27.49 -4.56
C VAL A 342 -7.12 -26.32 -3.74
N LEU A 343 -8.23 -25.70 -4.16
CA LEU A 343 -8.92 -24.70 -3.37
C LEU A 343 -10.11 -25.31 -2.64
N VAL A 344 -10.06 -25.29 -1.31
CA VAL A 344 -11.12 -25.82 -0.42
C VAL A 344 -12.00 -24.69 0.06
N HIS A 345 -13.30 -24.78 -0.13
CA HIS A 345 -14.26 -23.76 0.31
C HIS A 345 -15.57 -24.36 0.85
N SER A 346 -16.03 -23.81 1.98
CA SER A 346 -17.23 -24.32 2.66
C SER A 346 -18.56 -23.95 2.00
N ARG A 347 -18.55 -22.98 1.06
CA ARG A 347 -19.75 -22.53 0.34
C ARG A 347 -19.85 -23.21 -1.03
N ASP A 348 -20.96 -22.93 -1.70
CA ASP A 348 -21.31 -23.43 -3.03
C ASP A 348 -20.51 -22.80 -4.18
N ARG A 349 -19.87 -21.65 -3.94
CA ARG A 349 -19.08 -20.92 -4.93
C ARG A 349 -17.95 -20.13 -4.31
N ILE A 350 -16.92 -19.86 -5.09
CA ILE A 350 -15.83 -18.93 -4.74
C ILE A 350 -16.27 -17.48 -4.94
N LEU A 351 -15.51 -16.52 -4.39
CA LEU A 351 -15.72 -15.07 -4.50
C LEU A 351 -17.17 -14.67 -4.15
N PRO A 352 -17.66 -15.02 -2.96
CA PRO A 352 -19.04 -14.70 -2.56
C PRO A 352 -19.33 -13.20 -2.52
N GLU A 353 -18.29 -12.37 -2.49
CA GLU A 353 -18.35 -10.90 -2.50
C GLU A 353 -18.63 -10.31 -3.89
N LEU A 354 -18.42 -11.08 -4.96
CA LEU A 354 -18.75 -10.71 -6.34
C LEU A 354 -20.09 -11.33 -6.77
N SER A 355 -20.63 -10.82 -7.87
CA SER A 355 -21.80 -11.43 -8.50
C SER A 355 -21.57 -12.89 -8.87
N GLU A 356 -22.63 -13.68 -8.85
CA GLU A 356 -22.58 -15.12 -9.14
C GLU A 356 -21.96 -15.41 -10.50
N SER A 357 -22.30 -14.61 -11.50
CA SER A 357 -21.75 -14.75 -12.86
C SER A 357 -20.22 -14.60 -12.91
N LEU A 358 -19.66 -13.66 -12.14
CA LEU A 358 -18.20 -13.47 -12.05
C LEU A 358 -17.54 -14.57 -11.23
N GLY A 359 -18.15 -15.01 -10.12
CA GLY A 359 -17.65 -16.15 -9.34
C GLY A 359 -17.58 -17.43 -10.17
N ARG A 360 -18.64 -17.76 -10.92
CA ARG A 360 -18.65 -18.92 -11.85
C ARG A 360 -17.64 -18.77 -12.99
N TYR A 361 -17.50 -17.56 -13.54
CA TYR A 361 -16.48 -17.30 -14.56
C TYR A 361 -15.07 -17.54 -13.98
N ALA A 362 -14.75 -17.02 -12.83
CA ALA A 362 -13.47 -17.19 -12.15
C ALA A 362 -13.16 -18.68 -11.92
N GLN A 363 -14.10 -19.41 -11.34
CA GLN A 363 -13.97 -20.85 -11.10
C GLN A 363 -13.67 -21.60 -12.40
N LYS A 364 -14.50 -21.43 -13.43
CA LYS A 364 -14.31 -22.10 -14.73
C LYS A 364 -12.94 -21.80 -15.36
N ARG A 365 -12.46 -20.55 -15.26
CA ARG A 365 -11.15 -20.16 -15.78
C ARG A 365 -9.99 -20.81 -15.02
N MET A 366 -10.11 -20.91 -13.71
CA MET A 366 -9.11 -21.57 -12.88
C MET A 366 -9.12 -23.09 -13.08
N GLU A 367 -10.31 -23.73 -13.22
CA GLU A 367 -10.45 -25.15 -13.54
C GLU A 367 -9.78 -25.50 -14.89
N MET A 368 -10.01 -24.69 -15.92
CA MET A 368 -9.36 -24.85 -17.25
C MET A 368 -7.83 -24.75 -17.19
N ARG A 369 -7.28 -24.18 -16.10
CA ARG A 369 -5.84 -24.04 -15.86
C ARG A 369 -5.30 -25.08 -14.89
N GLY A 370 -6.14 -26.03 -14.45
CA GLY A 370 -5.76 -27.14 -13.61
C GLY A 370 -5.88 -26.90 -12.11
N VAL A 371 -6.59 -25.85 -11.67
CA VAL A 371 -6.96 -25.70 -10.25
C VAL A 371 -8.16 -26.58 -9.93
N GLU A 372 -8.06 -27.42 -8.91
CA GLU A 372 -9.14 -28.23 -8.40
C GLU A 372 -9.94 -27.48 -7.36
N PHE A 373 -11.26 -27.68 -7.34
CA PHE A 373 -12.14 -27.07 -6.34
C PHE A 373 -12.83 -28.14 -5.49
N ARG A 374 -12.74 -27.96 -4.17
CA ARG A 374 -13.53 -28.68 -3.17
C ARG A 374 -14.52 -27.70 -2.54
N LEU A 375 -15.67 -27.54 -3.21
CA LEU A 375 -16.77 -26.70 -2.73
C LEU A 375 -17.64 -27.49 -1.76
N HIS A 376 -18.47 -26.80 -0.94
CA HIS A 376 -19.24 -27.39 0.16
C HIS A 376 -18.38 -28.19 1.16
N THR A 377 -17.06 -28.00 1.11
CA THR A 377 -16.09 -28.79 1.87
C THR A 377 -15.36 -27.89 2.86
N ARG A 378 -15.21 -28.36 4.08
CA ARG A 378 -14.48 -27.65 5.15
C ARG A 378 -13.19 -28.37 5.46
N LEU A 379 -12.12 -27.61 5.69
CA LEU A 379 -10.96 -28.11 6.39
C LEU A 379 -11.36 -28.28 7.87
N THR A 380 -11.26 -29.46 8.40
CA THR A 380 -11.70 -29.82 9.76
C THR A 380 -10.53 -30.05 10.70
N ASP A 381 -9.38 -30.47 10.16
CA ASP A 381 -8.14 -30.67 10.92
C ASP A 381 -6.93 -30.70 9.98
N ALA A 382 -5.72 -30.82 10.54
CA ALA A 382 -4.49 -31.05 9.80
C ALA A 382 -3.56 -31.98 10.60
N ARG A 383 -2.88 -32.85 9.88
CA ARG A 383 -1.75 -33.67 10.38
C ARG A 383 -0.54 -33.41 9.52
N GLU A 384 0.65 -33.81 9.97
CA GLU A 384 1.88 -33.69 9.17
C GLU A 384 1.68 -34.39 7.82
N GLY A 385 1.86 -33.63 6.73
CA GLY A 385 1.67 -34.11 5.35
C GLY A 385 0.22 -34.43 4.94
N VAL A 386 -0.81 -34.10 5.74
CA VAL A 386 -2.20 -34.45 5.43
C VAL A 386 -3.17 -33.34 5.85
N ALA A 387 -3.97 -32.86 4.91
CA ALA A 387 -5.15 -32.02 5.19
C ALA A 387 -6.39 -32.89 5.36
N VAL A 388 -7.08 -32.70 6.51
CA VAL A 388 -8.33 -33.43 6.83
C VAL A 388 -9.52 -32.56 6.48
N LEU A 389 -10.33 -33.02 5.54
CA LEU A 389 -11.51 -32.33 5.05
C LEU A 389 -12.79 -33.00 5.56
N SER A 390 -13.93 -32.31 5.44
CA SER A 390 -15.23 -32.86 5.80
C SER A 390 -15.71 -34.03 4.93
N ASP A 391 -15.10 -34.21 3.75
CA ASP A 391 -15.41 -35.24 2.74
C ASP A 391 -14.24 -36.20 2.46
N GLY A 392 -13.20 -36.21 3.31
CA GLY A 392 -12.03 -37.09 3.17
C GLY A 392 -10.72 -36.44 3.55
N GLU A 393 -9.63 -37.03 3.11
CA GLU A 393 -8.27 -36.57 3.40
C GLU A 393 -7.51 -36.35 2.09
N ILE A 394 -6.62 -35.36 2.09
CA ILE A 394 -5.72 -35.09 0.97
C ILE A 394 -4.29 -35.07 1.50
N PRO A 395 -3.41 -36.00 1.06
CA PRO A 395 -1.99 -35.92 1.32
C PRO A 395 -1.39 -34.67 0.67
N ALA A 396 -0.78 -33.79 1.48
CA ALA A 396 -0.17 -32.54 1.00
C ALA A 396 0.78 -31.97 2.06
N GLU A 397 2.00 -31.65 1.65
CA GLU A 397 3.00 -30.97 2.49
C GLU A 397 2.72 -29.45 2.57
N THR A 398 1.88 -28.92 1.68
CA THR A 398 1.55 -27.50 1.63
C THR A 398 0.09 -27.26 1.92
N LEU A 399 -0.20 -26.62 3.04
CA LEU A 399 -1.52 -26.15 3.43
C LEU A 399 -1.46 -24.66 3.77
N VAL A 400 -2.25 -23.83 3.09
CA VAL A 400 -2.33 -22.39 3.36
C VAL A 400 -3.73 -22.03 3.85
N TRP A 401 -3.79 -21.29 4.97
CA TRP A 401 -5.05 -20.85 5.58
C TRP A 401 -5.40 -19.42 5.18
N THR A 402 -6.53 -19.24 4.52
CA THR A 402 -7.09 -17.93 4.15
C THR A 402 -8.58 -17.80 4.55
N ALA A 403 -9.13 -18.77 5.31
CA ALA A 403 -10.57 -18.94 5.50
C ALA A 403 -11.19 -18.08 6.60
N GLY A 404 -10.44 -17.28 7.30
CA GLY A 404 -11.02 -16.45 8.36
C GLY A 404 -10.09 -15.38 8.90
N THR A 405 -10.70 -14.28 9.38
CA THR A 405 -9.98 -13.19 10.06
C THR A 405 -10.68 -12.84 11.36
N ALA A 406 -9.92 -12.41 12.35
CA ALA A 406 -10.41 -11.86 13.61
C ALA A 406 -9.69 -10.54 13.91
N PRO A 407 -10.33 -9.60 14.63
CA PRO A 407 -9.67 -8.39 15.12
C PRO A 407 -8.39 -8.73 15.89
N ASN A 408 -7.43 -7.80 15.86
CA ASN A 408 -6.16 -7.96 16.57
C ASN A 408 -6.39 -8.39 18.04
N PRO A 409 -5.64 -9.37 18.57
CA PRO A 409 -5.84 -9.91 19.93
C PRO A 409 -5.79 -8.87 21.04
N LEU A 410 -5.08 -7.75 20.86
CA LEU A 410 -5.06 -6.66 21.82
C LEU A 410 -6.47 -6.13 22.13
N THR A 411 -7.40 -6.16 21.17
CA THR A 411 -8.79 -5.73 21.43
C THR A 411 -9.44 -6.54 22.54
N LYS A 412 -9.08 -7.83 22.70
CA LYS A 412 -9.65 -8.72 23.73
C LYS A 412 -9.29 -8.25 25.14
N SER A 413 -8.08 -7.73 25.35
CA SER A 413 -7.59 -7.25 26.66
C SER A 413 -8.16 -5.90 27.08
N LEU A 414 -8.78 -5.14 26.16
CA LEU A 414 -9.33 -3.84 26.44
C LEU A 414 -10.71 -3.95 27.12
N SER A 415 -10.96 -3.16 28.16
CA SER A 415 -12.26 -3.04 28.84
C SER A 415 -13.26 -2.20 28.03
N LEU A 416 -13.39 -2.49 26.72
CA LEU A 416 -14.28 -1.81 25.77
C LEU A 416 -15.35 -2.77 25.27
N LYS A 417 -16.49 -2.23 24.84
CA LYS A 417 -17.56 -3.03 24.22
C LYS A 417 -17.11 -3.57 22.86
N LYS A 418 -17.45 -4.82 22.57
CA LYS A 418 -17.06 -5.54 21.35
C LYS A 418 -18.25 -6.20 20.72
N ASP A 419 -18.20 -6.40 19.41
CA ASP A 419 -19.16 -7.23 18.68
C ASP A 419 -18.86 -8.73 18.88
N GLN A 420 -19.65 -9.60 18.26
CA GLN A 420 -19.50 -11.06 18.34
C GLN A 420 -18.17 -11.57 17.75
N ARG A 421 -17.51 -10.80 16.86
CA ARG A 421 -16.19 -11.11 16.28
C ARG A 421 -15.04 -10.62 17.14
N GLY A 422 -15.33 -9.82 18.19
CA GLY A 422 -14.31 -9.19 19.03
C GLY A 422 -13.83 -7.83 18.53
N ALA A 423 -14.50 -7.22 17.52
CA ALA A 423 -14.22 -5.88 17.05
C ALA A 423 -14.75 -4.81 18.00
N LEU A 424 -14.02 -3.71 18.16
CA LEU A 424 -14.41 -2.60 19.03
C LEU A 424 -15.67 -1.92 18.49
N ILE A 425 -16.71 -1.82 19.31
CA ILE A 425 -17.93 -1.09 18.93
C ILE A 425 -17.63 0.41 18.92
N VAL A 426 -17.93 1.05 17.81
CA VAL A 426 -17.86 2.50 17.62
C VAL A 426 -19.23 3.07 17.28
N ASP A 427 -19.42 4.35 17.52
CA ASP A 427 -20.60 5.07 17.05
C ASP A 427 -20.45 5.46 15.56
N LYS A 428 -21.47 6.07 15.00
CA LYS A 428 -21.49 6.52 13.58
C LYS A 428 -20.34 7.49 13.23
N THR A 429 -19.71 8.12 14.22
CA THR A 429 -18.61 9.06 14.04
C THR A 429 -17.22 8.44 14.18
N LEU A 430 -17.15 7.11 14.40
CA LEU A 430 -15.97 6.31 14.69
C LEU A 430 -15.40 6.51 16.11
N ALA A 431 -16.14 7.19 17.00
CA ALA A 431 -15.76 7.33 18.40
C ALA A 431 -16.18 6.10 19.21
N VAL A 432 -15.37 5.73 20.20
CA VAL A 432 -15.71 4.65 21.13
C VAL A 432 -16.67 5.18 22.20
N PRO A 433 -17.91 4.66 22.28
CA PRO A 433 -18.91 5.16 23.22
C PRO A 433 -18.44 5.12 24.67
N GLY A 434 -18.67 6.23 25.41
CA GLY A 434 -18.29 6.36 26.80
C GLY A 434 -16.81 6.74 27.07
N HIS A 435 -15.98 6.88 26.02
CA HIS A 435 -14.57 7.22 26.13
C HIS A 435 -14.20 8.42 25.29
N THR A 436 -14.22 9.62 25.87
CA THR A 436 -13.87 10.86 25.17
C THR A 436 -12.44 10.82 24.64
N GLY A 437 -12.26 11.12 23.35
CA GLY A 437 -10.95 11.12 22.70
C GLY A 437 -10.45 9.73 22.26
N VAL A 438 -11.27 8.68 22.39
CA VAL A 438 -10.93 7.33 21.94
C VAL A 438 -11.70 6.98 20.68
N TRP A 439 -11.00 6.46 19.68
CA TRP A 439 -11.50 6.20 18.34
C TRP A 439 -11.05 4.81 17.86
N ALA A 440 -11.82 4.18 16.98
CA ALA A 440 -11.38 2.95 16.33
C ALA A 440 -11.86 2.91 14.88
N LEU A 441 -11.07 2.25 13.99
CA LEU A 441 -11.37 2.13 12.56
C LEU A 441 -10.68 0.91 11.94
N GLY A 442 -11.10 0.55 10.73
CA GLY A 442 -10.60 -0.60 9.99
C GLY A 442 -11.01 -1.93 10.61
N ASP A 443 -10.29 -3.00 10.31
CA ASP A 443 -10.68 -4.38 10.62
C ASP A 443 -10.83 -4.68 12.13
N CYS A 444 -10.26 -3.86 13.01
CA CYS A 444 -10.40 -3.99 14.46
C CYS A 444 -11.65 -3.29 15.03
N ALA A 445 -12.43 -2.58 14.20
CA ALA A 445 -13.62 -1.83 14.62
C ALA A 445 -14.89 -2.36 13.96
N ALA A 446 -16.01 -2.34 14.71
CA ALA A 446 -17.33 -2.65 14.21
C ALA A 446 -18.01 -1.34 13.74
N VAL A 447 -17.66 -0.90 12.55
CA VAL A 447 -18.16 0.34 11.95
C VAL A 447 -19.51 0.12 11.30
N VAL A 448 -20.43 1.07 11.52
CA VAL A 448 -21.76 1.07 10.90
C VAL A 448 -21.89 2.32 10.02
N ASP A 449 -22.33 2.15 8.80
CA ASP A 449 -22.57 3.26 7.87
C ASP A 449 -23.71 4.16 8.39
N ALA A 450 -23.42 5.45 8.52
CA ALA A 450 -24.35 6.41 9.16
C ALA A 450 -25.64 6.65 8.39
N LYS A 451 -25.65 6.34 7.08
CA LYS A 451 -26.81 6.58 6.20
C LYS A 451 -27.66 5.33 6.02
N THR A 452 -27.03 4.16 5.92
CA THR A 452 -27.72 2.91 5.61
C THR A 452 -27.97 2.04 6.84
N ASP A 453 -27.31 2.33 7.97
CA ASP A 453 -27.28 1.54 9.20
C ASP A 453 -26.75 0.10 9.00
N ASN A 454 -26.11 -0.17 7.85
CA ASN A 454 -25.50 -1.47 7.58
C ASN A 454 -24.07 -1.56 8.14
N PRO A 455 -23.64 -2.74 8.59
CA PRO A 455 -22.24 -2.96 8.96
C PRO A 455 -21.30 -2.74 7.75
N CYS A 456 -20.22 -2.03 7.97
CA CYS A 456 -19.17 -1.84 6.96
C CYS A 456 -18.27 -3.09 6.90
N PRO A 457 -17.94 -3.59 5.69
CA PRO A 457 -17.03 -4.71 5.56
C PRO A 457 -15.59 -4.34 5.95
N PRO A 458 -14.86 -5.22 6.66
CA PRO A 458 -13.47 -4.98 7.05
C PRO A 458 -12.53 -5.12 5.84
N THR A 459 -12.44 -4.07 5.04
CA THR A 459 -11.59 -4.03 3.84
C THR A 459 -10.75 -2.75 3.81
N ALA A 460 -9.60 -2.81 3.13
CA ALA A 460 -8.72 -1.66 2.97
C ALA A 460 -9.44 -0.45 2.34
N GLN A 461 -10.42 -0.69 1.45
CA GLN A 461 -11.20 0.36 0.82
C GLN A 461 -12.01 1.17 1.84
N PHE A 462 -12.67 0.50 2.78
CA PHE A 462 -13.42 1.13 3.86
C PHE A 462 -12.47 1.79 4.87
N ALA A 463 -11.44 1.10 5.31
CA ALA A 463 -10.44 1.61 6.25
C ALA A 463 -9.81 2.95 5.81
N LEU A 464 -9.49 3.09 4.51
CA LEU A 464 -8.97 4.34 3.94
C LEU A 464 -9.98 5.51 4.01
N ARG A 465 -11.29 5.23 3.86
CA ARG A 465 -12.36 6.24 3.90
C ARG A 465 -12.74 6.59 5.34
N GLU A 466 -12.77 5.60 6.20
CA GLU A 466 -12.95 5.78 7.65
C GLU A 466 -11.86 6.68 8.22
N ALA A 467 -10.60 6.49 7.83
CA ALA A 467 -9.47 7.31 8.23
C ALA A 467 -9.65 8.80 7.88
N ALA A 468 -10.16 9.10 6.68
CA ALA A 468 -10.43 10.47 6.26
C ALA A 468 -11.56 11.12 7.07
N THR A 469 -12.60 10.35 7.42
CA THR A 469 -13.70 10.84 8.28
C THR A 469 -13.23 11.05 9.71
N LEU A 470 -12.46 10.09 10.25
CA LEU A 470 -11.88 10.16 11.59
C LEU A 470 -11.00 11.41 11.76
N ALA A 471 -10.12 11.70 10.81
CA ALA A 471 -9.25 12.88 10.89
C ALA A 471 -10.05 14.20 10.97
N LYS A 472 -11.11 14.32 10.17
CA LYS A 472 -12.04 15.47 10.22
C LYS A 472 -12.77 15.55 11.55
N ASN A 473 -13.18 14.40 12.11
CA ASN A 473 -13.88 14.33 13.38
C ASN A 473 -12.96 14.68 14.56
N ILE A 474 -11.71 14.22 14.57
CA ILE A 474 -10.73 14.63 15.58
C ILE A 474 -10.49 16.15 15.51
N ARG A 475 -10.29 16.70 14.31
CA ARG A 475 -10.16 18.16 14.13
C ARG A 475 -11.39 18.93 14.61
N ALA A 476 -12.59 18.43 14.30
CA ALA A 476 -13.83 19.04 14.76
C ALA A 476 -13.93 19.01 16.29
N GLY A 477 -13.62 17.89 16.92
CA GLY A 477 -13.58 17.74 18.39
C GLY A 477 -12.58 18.68 19.06
N LEU A 478 -11.37 18.81 18.50
CA LEU A 478 -10.37 19.78 18.98
C LEU A 478 -10.83 21.23 18.89
N ALA A 479 -11.69 21.55 17.91
CA ALA A 479 -12.26 22.87 17.71
C ALA A 479 -13.64 23.07 18.39
N GLY A 480 -14.14 22.11 19.16
CA GLY A 480 -15.47 22.14 19.78
C GLY A 480 -16.62 22.12 18.78
N ARG A 481 -16.41 21.59 17.58
CA ARG A 481 -17.41 21.51 16.50
C ARG A 481 -18.06 20.11 16.44
N PRO A 482 -19.28 20.00 15.87
CA PRO A 482 -19.93 18.70 15.74
C PRO A 482 -19.16 17.77 14.79
N THR A 483 -19.12 16.49 15.14
CA THR A 483 -18.56 15.41 14.34
C THR A 483 -19.56 14.96 13.26
N ARG A 484 -19.06 14.22 12.25
CA ARG A 484 -19.87 13.71 11.14
C ARG A 484 -19.92 12.20 11.14
N GLY A 485 -21.07 11.64 10.81
CA GLY A 485 -21.21 10.21 10.60
C GLY A 485 -20.41 9.73 9.37
N PHE A 486 -19.85 8.53 9.50
CA PHE A 486 -19.17 7.86 8.39
C PHE A 486 -20.19 7.33 7.38
N HIS A 487 -19.96 7.59 6.11
CA HIS A 487 -20.72 7.03 5.00
C HIS A 487 -19.79 6.83 3.81
N PHE A 488 -19.89 5.67 3.19
CA PHE A 488 -19.14 5.37 1.99
C PHE A 488 -19.85 4.32 1.11
N ASP A 489 -20.12 4.70 -0.13
CA ASP A 489 -20.58 3.75 -1.15
C ASP A 489 -19.38 3.02 -1.76
N SER A 490 -19.41 1.68 -1.75
CA SER A 490 -18.32 0.86 -2.32
C SER A 490 -18.11 1.18 -3.80
N LEU A 491 -16.87 1.29 -4.21
CA LEU A 491 -16.50 1.51 -5.61
C LEU A 491 -16.53 0.22 -6.44
N GLY A 492 -16.80 -0.91 -5.80
CA GLY A 492 -16.75 -2.23 -6.38
C GLY A 492 -15.54 -3.03 -5.92
N ALA A 493 -15.30 -4.17 -6.55
CA ALA A 493 -14.24 -5.10 -6.19
C ALA A 493 -13.59 -5.72 -7.44
N LEU A 494 -12.31 -6.08 -7.29
CA LEU A 494 -11.51 -6.71 -8.35
C LEU A 494 -10.74 -7.89 -7.75
N CYS A 495 -10.57 -8.96 -8.53
CA CYS A 495 -9.83 -10.17 -8.14
C CYS A 495 -9.06 -10.72 -9.34
N VAL A 496 -7.77 -10.96 -9.18
CA VAL A 496 -6.95 -11.72 -10.15
C VAL A 496 -7.18 -13.22 -9.90
N VAL A 497 -7.39 -13.96 -10.99
CA VAL A 497 -7.67 -15.41 -10.91
C VAL A 497 -6.59 -16.22 -11.65
N GLY A 498 -5.44 -15.63 -11.84
CA GLY A 498 -4.26 -16.18 -12.50
C GLY A 498 -3.78 -15.32 -13.68
N HIS A 499 -2.80 -15.83 -14.41
CA HIS A 499 -2.09 -15.11 -15.48
C HIS A 499 -3.06 -14.47 -16.48
N GLN A 500 -2.95 -13.15 -16.68
CA GLN A 500 -3.72 -12.32 -17.61
C GLN A 500 -5.25 -12.47 -17.48
N THR A 501 -5.74 -12.89 -16.31
CA THR A 501 -7.17 -13.11 -16.08
C THR A 501 -7.59 -12.54 -14.74
N ALA A 502 -8.64 -11.71 -14.75
CA ALA A 502 -9.23 -11.15 -13.54
C ALA A 502 -10.75 -11.02 -13.70
N CYS A 503 -11.41 -10.74 -12.57
CA CYS A 503 -12.80 -10.33 -12.47
C CYS A 503 -12.87 -8.94 -11.84
N ALA A 504 -13.72 -8.07 -12.37
CA ALA A 504 -13.97 -6.74 -11.84
C ALA A 504 -15.47 -6.44 -11.85
N GLU A 505 -15.97 -5.99 -10.72
CA GLU A 505 -17.32 -5.47 -10.57
C GLU A 505 -17.22 -4.05 -10.02
N LEU A 506 -17.57 -3.04 -10.85
CA LEU A 506 -17.43 -1.63 -10.49
C LEU A 506 -18.79 -0.99 -10.37
N THR A 507 -19.04 -0.29 -9.27
CA THR A 507 -20.27 0.45 -9.03
C THR A 507 -20.34 1.69 -9.95
N ILE A 508 -21.48 1.92 -10.61
CA ILE A 508 -21.69 3.09 -11.45
C ILE A 508 -22.00 4.30 -10.56
N PRO A 509 -21.22 5.39 -10.62
CA PRO A 509 -21.37 6.53 -9.69
C PRO A 509 -22.75 7.18 -9.66
N PHE A 510 -23.50 7.16 -10.77
CA PHE A 510 -24.81 7.79 -10.91
C PHE A 510 -25.98 6.79 -10.89
N ALA A 511 -25.72 5.49 -10.88
CA ALA A 511 -26.72 4.42 -10.85
C ALA A 511 -26.25 3.34 -9.85
N ARG A 512 -26.36 3.66 -8.57
CA ARG A 512 -25.80 2.87 -7.46
C ARG A 512 -26.26 1.42 -7.39
N ASP A 513 -27.43 1.12 -7.95
CA ASP A 513 -27.98 -0.23 -8.02
C ASP A 513 -27.44 -1.04 -9.23
N LYS A 514 -26.62 -0.41 -10.07
CA LYS A 514 -26.04 -1.04 -11.26
C LYS A 514 -24.53 -1.14 -11.12
N ALA A 515 -24.00 -2.32 -11.40
CA ALA A 515 -22.57 -2.57 -11.47
C ALA A 515 -22.17 -2.95 -12.92
N MET A 516 -21.05 -2.41 -13.36
CA MET A 516 -20.40 -2.87 -14.60
C MET A 516 -19.50 -4.05 -14.25
N ARG A 517 -19.61 -5.12 -15.03
CA ARG A 517 -18.85 -6.35 -14.86
C ARG A 517 -17.88 -6.53 -16.00
N PHE A 518 -16.64 -6.77 -15.64
CA PHE A 518 -15.55 -7.04 -16.57
C PHE A 518 -14.87 -8.33 -16.19
N SER A 519 -14.35 -9.06 -17.17
CA SER A 519 -13.62 -10.30 -16.95
C SER A 519 -12.50 -10.49 -17.96
N GLY A 520 -11.58 -11.40 -17.71
CA GLY A 520 -10.46 -11.71 -18.57
C GLY A 520 -9.38 -10.64 -18.58
N LEU A 521 -8.77 -10.44 -19.76
CA LEU A 521 -7.60 -9.57 -19.94
C LEU A 521 -7.90 -8.09 -19.61
N LEU A 522 -9.09 -7.59 -20.00
CA LEU A 522 -9.47 -6.21 -19.69
C LEU A 522 -9.56 -5.98 -18.16
N ALA A 523 -10.22 -6.88 -17.43
CA ALA A 523 -10.30 -6.80 -15.98
C ALA A 523 -8.92 -6.90 -15.33
N TRP A 524 -8.01 -7.68 -15.91
CA TRP A 524 -6.62 -7.83 -15.44
C TRP A 524 -5.83 -6.51 -15.58
N PHE A 525 -5.93 -5.81 -16.72
CA PHE A 525 -5.34 -4.48 -16.89
C PHE A 525 -5.96 -3.46 -15.93
N MET A 526 -7.29 -3.52 -15.74
CA MET A 526 -7.96 -2.66 -14.76
C MET A 526 -7.45 -2.90 -13.35
N TRP A 527 -7.28 -4.16 -12.95
CA TRP A 527 -6.72 -4.52 -11.63
C TRP A 527 -5.30 -3.93 -11.48
N ARG A 528 -4.40 -4.19 -12.43
CA ARG A 528 -3.03 -3.64 -12.40
C ARG A 528 -3.01 -2.12 -12.34
N GLY A 529 -3.78 -1.45 -13.20
CA GLY A 529 -3.85 0.01 -13.22
C GLY A 529 -4.38 0.63 -11.92
N ILE A 530 -5.49 0.08 -11.40
CA ILE A 530 -6.11 0.56 -10.16
C ILE A 530 -5.19 0.35 -8.95
N TYR A 531 -4.62 -0.84 -8.78
CA TYR A 531 -3.77 -1.13 -7.63
C TYR A 531 -2.41 -0.45 -7.72
N LEU A 532 -1.83 -0.32 -8.91
CA LEU A 532 -0.64 0.50 -9.12
C LEU A 532 -0.92 1.97 -8.75
N GLY A 533 -2.08 2.51 -9.17
CA GLY A 533 -2.51 3.86 -8.79
C GLY A 533 -2.62 4.05 -7.28
N LYS A 534 -3.10 3.04 -6.56
CA LYS A 534 -3.29 3.05 -5.09
C LYS A 534 -2.01 2.76 -4.29
N LEU A 535 -1.00 2.13 -4.90
CA LEU A 535 0.28 1.85 -4.24
C LEU A 535 0.95 3.18 -3.84
N PRO A 536 1.31 3.41 -2.57
CA PRO A 536 1.94 4.65 -2.15
C PRO A 536 3.39 4.76 -2.67
N GLY A 537 3.77 5.99 -3.08
CA GLY A 537 5.12 6.30 -3.54
C GLY A 537 5.36 6.00 -5.03
N LEU A 538 5.89 6.99 -5.77
CA LEU A 538 6.21 6.85 -7.18
C LEU A 538 7.29 5.78 -7.42
N GLU A 539 8.30 5.74 -6.55
CA GLU A 539 9.38 4.75 -6.60
C GLU A 539 8.83 3.31 -6.59
N ARG A 540 7.89 3.01 -5.69
CA ARG A 540 7.27 1.68 -5.58
C ARG A 540 6.47 1.32 -6.83
N LYS A 541 5.75 2.29 -7.40
CA LYS A 541 5.01 2.11 -8.65
C LYS A 541 5.94 1.74 -9.81
N ILE A 542 7.09 2.42 -9.93
CA ILE A 542 8.08 2.13 -10.97
C ILE A 542 8.67 0.74 -10.77
N ARG A 543 9.06 0.37 -9.55
CA ARG A 543 9.61 -0.95 -9.25
C ARG A 543 8.63 -2.06 -9.61
N VAL A 544 7.36 -1.96 -9.20
CA VAL A 544 6.31 -2.92 -9.56
C VAL A 544 6.09 -2.98 -11.08
N LEU A 545 6.12 -1.85 -11.79
CA LEU A 545 6.04 -1.84 -13.25
C LEU A 545 7.20 -2.57 -13.91
N VAL A 546 8.41 -2.41 -13.37
CA VAL A 546 9.62 -3.10 -13.86
C VAL A 546 9.49 -4.61 -13.61
N ASP A 547 9.05 -5.04 -12.42
CA ASP A 547 8.83 -6.45 -12.12
C ASP A 547 7.81 -7.06 -13.10
N TRP A 548 6.69 -6.39 -13.33
CA TRP A 548 5.68 -6.84 -14.30
C TRP A 548 6.19 -6.87 -15.74
N ALA A 549 7.11 -5.96 -16.11
CA ALA A 549 7.76 -5.99 -17.41
C ALA A 549 8.74 -7.17 -17.52
N VAL A 550 9.52 -7.43 -16.50
CA VAL A 550 10.44 -8.58 -16.43
C VAL A 550 9.68 -9.90 -16.54
N GLU A 551 8.56 -10.02 -15.80
CA GLU A 551 7.69 -11.22 -15.82
C GLU A 551 7.17 -11.57 -17.24
N LEU A 552 7.03 -10.58 -18.14
CA LEU A 552 6.57 -10.84 -19.52
C LEU A 552 7.61 -11.52 -20.40
N PHE A 553 8.90 -11.39 -20.09
CA PHE A 553 9.99 -11.84 -20.96
C PHE A 553 10.84 -12.94 -20.34
N PHE A 554 10.82 -13.11 -19.03
CA PHE A 554 11.67 -14.04 -18.30
C PHE A 554 10.83 -15.06 -17.52
N PRO A 555 11.36 -16.28 -17.31
CA PRO A 555 10.71 -17.28 -16.45
C PRO A 555 10.62 -16.78 -15.02
N LYS A 556 9.82 -17.48 -14.21
CA LYS A 556 9.68 -17.20 -12.76
C LYS A 556 11.01 -17.44 -12.05
N ASP A 557 11.35 -16.55 -11.13
CA ASP A 557 12.55 -16.70 -10.32
C ASP A 557 12.36 -17.78 -9.24
N ILE A 558 13.31 -18.72 -9.15
CA ILE A 558 13.34 -19.84 -8.20
C ILE A 558 14.43 -19.68 -7.14
N VAL A 559 15.07 -18.50 -7.02
CA VAL A 559 16.03 -18.24 -5.95
C VAL A 559 15.28 -18.10 -4.63
N GLN A 560 15.59 -18.96 -3.65
CA GLN A 560 15.02 -18.86 -2.30
C GLN A 560 15.53 -17.60 -1.60
N THR A 561 14.64 -16.75 -1.16
CA THR A 561 14.98 -15.58 -0.34
C THR A 561 15.35 -16.06 1.06
N ILE A 562 16.47 -15.57 1.59
CA ILE A 562 16.94 -15.93 2.95
C ILE A 562 15.88 -15.50 3.97
N ASP A 563 15.29 -16.48 4.66
CA ASP A 563 14.45 -16.23 5.83
C ASP A 563 15.40 -15.88 6.99
N LEU A 564 15.48 -14.62 7.33
CA LEU A 564 16.20 -14.17 8.52
C LEU A 564 15.39 -14.64 9.74
N ARG A 565 15.79 -15.78 10.30
CA ARG A 565 15.26 -16.36 11.53
C ARG A 565 15.49 -15.46 12.75
#